data_c60089f91e35a07784826b7ddb349f1d
#
_entry.id   c60089f91e35a07784826b7ddb349f1d
#
_cell.length_a   1.000
_cell.length_b   1.000
_cell.length_c   1.000
_cell.angle_alpha   90.00
_cell.angle_beta   90.00
_cell.angle_gamma   90.00
#
_symmetry.space_group_name_H-M   'P 1'
#
loop_
_entity.id
_entity.type
_entity.pdbx_description
1 polymer ?
#
loop_
_entity_poly.entity_id
_entity_poly.type
_entity_poly.pdbx_seq_one_letter_code
_entity_poly.pdbx_strand_id
1 'polypeptide(L)' 'MNEIKIDRAAMGRLAKALAFICGPDHPATVALQKAAETGSYDDAKKARALFSRLSPKDRQAVLNTLAD' A
#
# COMPACT_ATOMS: atom_id res chain seq x y z
N MET A 1 10.91 13.46 -15.89
CA MET A 1 10.75 13.67 -15.02
C MET A 1 10.08 12.85 -14.18
N ASN A 2 10.27 12.67 -13.22
CA ASN A 2 9.77 11.81 -12.45
C ASN A 2 9.18 12.31 -11.29
N GLU A 3 8.07 12.89 -11.42
CA GLU A 3 7.40 13.33 -10.35
C GLU A 3 6.71 12.23 -9.75
N ILE A 4 6.88 11.94 -8.49
CA ILE A 4 6.15 10.93 -7.79
C ILE A 4 4.88 11.55 -7.34
N LYS A 5 3.81 11.18 -8.02
CA LYS A 5 2.52 11.61 -7.60
C LYS A 5 2.01 10.65 -6.58
N ILE A 6 1.57 11.15 -5.44
CA ILE A 6 0.94 10.33 -4.43
C ILE A 6 -0.53 10.21 -4.79
N ASP A 7 -0.91 9.03 -5.26
CA ASP A 7 -2.30 8.78 -5.61
C ASP A 7 -2.98 8.17 -4.39
N ARG A 8 -3.70 9.01 -3.66
CA ARG A 8 -4.35 8.58 -2.43
C ARG A 8 -5.41 7.52 -2.68
N ALA A 9 -6.12 7.60 -3.80
CA ALA A 9 -7.12 6.59 -4.13
C ALA A 9 -6.47 5.23 -4.36
N ALA A 10 -5.34 5.22 -5.07
CA ALA A 10 -4.63 3.97 -5.31
C ALA A 10 -4.10 3.39 -4.01
N MET A 11 -3.58 4.24 -3.12
CA MET A 11 -3.09 3.78 -1.83
C MET A 11 -4.20 3.21 -0.97
N GLY A 12 -5.38 3.80 -1.05
CA GLY A 12 -6.54 3.28 -0.34
C GLY A 12 -6.93 1.90 -0.83
N ARG A 13 -6.90 1.70 -2.13
CA ARG A 13 -7.20 0.39 -2.70
C ARG A 13 -6.14 -0.65 -2.32
N LEU A 14 -4.88 -0.25 -2.31
CA LEU A 14 -3.80 -1.14 -1.88
C LEU A 14 -3.98 -1.51 -0.41
N ALA A 15 -4.33 -0.55 0.41
CA ALA A 15 -4.55 -0.80 1.83
C ALA A 15 -5.69 -1.79 2.05
N LYS A 16 -6.76 -1.65 1.28
CA LYS A 16 -7.88 -2.58 1.39
C LYS A 16 -7.47 -3.98 0.97
N ALA A 17 -6.74 -4.11 -0.12
CA ALA A 17 -6.28 -5.40 -0.58
C ALA A 17 -5.36 -6.05 0.43
N LEU A 18 -4.45 -5.28 1.02
CA LEU A 18 -3.56 -5.79 2.05
C LEU A 18 -4.32 -6.19 3.30
N ALA A 19 -5.31 -5.42 3.68
CA ALA A 19 -6.12 -5.76 4.85
C ALA A 19 -6.81 -7.10 4.67
N PHE A 20 -7.22 -7.38 3.44
CA PHE A 20 -7.88 -8.64 3.12
C PHE A 20 -6.89 -9.80 3.10
N ILE A 21 -5.70 -9.60 2.56
CA ILE A 21 -4.71 -10.65 2.36
C ILE A 21 -3.82 -10.86 3.58
N CYS A 22 -3.31 -9.77 4.14
CA CYS A 22 -2.35 -9.83 5.24
C CYS A 22 -2.95 -9.48 6.60
N GLY A 23 -4.14 -8.89 6.59
CA GLY A 23 -4.80 -8.47 7.83
C GLY A 23 -4.72 -6.97 8.03
N PRO A 24 -5.75 -6.40 8.69
CA PRO A 24 -5.81 -4.94 8.90
C PRO A 24 -4.74 -4.42 9.86
N ASP A 25 -4.18 -5.31 10.69
CA ASP A 25 -3.16 -4.90 11.66
C ASP A 25 -1.74 -5.04 11.14
N HIS A 26 -1.58 -5.55 9.93
CA HIS A 26 -0.25 -5.72 9.36
C HIS A 26 0.42 -4.36 9.18
N PRO A 27 1.71 -4.22 9.51
CA PRO A 27 2.39 -2.92 9.41
C PRO A 27 2.27 -2.26 8.03
N ALA A 28 2.34 -3.04 6.96
CA ALA A 28 2.21 -2.49 5.62
C ALA A 28 0.80 -1.96 5.37
N THR A 29 -0.21 -2.65 5.88
CA THR A 29 -1.60 -2.22 5.75
C THR A 29 -1.81 -0.89 6.48
N VAL A 30 -1.34 -0.82 7.72
CA VAL A 30 -1.49 0.38 8.53
C VAL A 30 -0.78 1.55 7.88
N ALA A 31 0.43 1.32 7.37
CA ALA A 31 1.20 2.38 6.73
C ALA A 31 0.51 2.89 5.47
N LEU A 32 -0.05 1.99 4.67
CA LEU A 32 -0.75 2.39 3.46
C LEU A 32 -2.04 3.15 3.77
N GLN A 33 -2.77 2.71 4.80
CA GLN A 33 -3.96 3.43 5.22
C GLN A 33 -3.62 4.84 5.65
N LYS A 34 -2.55 4.98 6.43
CA LYS A 34 -2.12 6.29 6.89
C LYS A 34 -1.71 7.16 5.72
N ALA A 35 -0.96 6.62 4.77
CA ALA A 35 -0.54 7.37 3.60
C ALA A 35 -1.75 7.84 2.79
N ALA A 36 -2.77 6.99 2.67
CA ALA A 36 -3.98 7.35 1.94
C ALA A 36 -4.76 8.45 2.66
N GLU A 37 -4.74 8.43 3.99
CA GLU A 37 -5.45 9.44 4.76
C GLU A 37 -4.76 10.78 4.77
N THR A 38 -3.44 10.77 4.97
CA THR A 38 -2.69 12.01 5.15
C THR A 38 -2.21 12.60 3.84
N GLY A 39 -1.97 11.76 2.84
CA GLY A 39 -1.37 12.21 1.60
C GLY A 39 0.07 12.66 1.77
N SER A 40 0.69 12.34 2.90
CA SER A 40 2.04 12.76 3.19
C SER A 40 3.06 11.97 2.39
N TYR A 41 4.04 12.66 1.85
CA TYR A 41 5.11 12.00 1.11
C TYR A 41 5.89 11.04 1.99
N ASP A 42 6.16 11.44 3.24
CA ASP A 42 6.89 10.60 4.18
C ASP A 42 6.12 9.32 4.48
N ASP A 43 4.81 9.44 4.69
CA ASP A 43 3.98 8.28 4.95
C ASP A 43 3.93 7.35 3.73
N ALA A 44 3.85 7.91 2.54
CA ALA A 44 3.85 7.13 1.31
C ALA A 44 5.17 6.39 1.13
N LYS A 45 6.27 7.05 1.44
CA LYS A 45 7.59 6.46 1.33
C LYS A 45 7.73 5.29 2.28
N LYS A 46 7.27 5.45 3.51
CA LYS A 46 7.31 4.40 4.51
C LYS A 46 6.44 3.21 4.08
N ALA A 47 5.24 3.50 3.59
CA ALA A 47 4.34 2.46 3.15
C ALA A 47 4.95 1.65 2.01
N ARG A 48 5.60 2.34 1.08
CA ARG A 48 6.24 1.70 -0.05
C ARG A 48 7.36 0.77 0.40
N ALA A 49 8.16 1.23 1.38
CA ALA A 49 9.24 0.41 1.90
C ALA A 49 8.71 -0.86 2.57
N LEU A 50 7.63 -0.72 3.33
CA LEU A 50 7.02 -1.87 3.97
C LEU A 50 6.37 -2.82 2.97
N PHE A 51 5.75 -2.26 1.93
CA PHE A 51 5.18 -3.09 0.88
C PHE A 51 6.26 -3.90 0.17
N SER A 52 7.41 -3.31 -0.04
CA SER A 52 8.53 -4.00 -0.70
C SER A 52 9.07 -5.16 0.12
N ARG A 53 8.82 -5.14 1.43
CA ARG A 53 9.28 -6.22 2.29
C ARG A 53 8.36 -7.42 2.31
N LEU A 54 7.19 -7.30 1.72
CA LEU A 54 6.29 -8.43 1.63
C LEU A 54 6.90 -9.51 0.76
N SER A 55 6.51 -10.76 0.99
CA SER A 55 6.96 -11.83 0.14
C SER A 55 6.46 -11.61 -1.28
N PRO A 56 7.16 -12.10 -2.29
CA PRO A 56 6.68 -11.95 -3.67
C PRO A 56 5.29 -12.50 -3.88
N LYS A 57 4.95 -13.55 -3.16
CA LYS A 57 3.63 -14.16 -3.26
C LYS A 57 2.55 -13.19 -2.76
N ASP A 58 2.80 -12.55 -1.63
CA ASP A 58 1.83 -11.61 -1.07
C ASP A 58 1.68 -10.38 -1.96
N ARG A 59 2.80 -9.86 -2.46
CA ARG A 59 2.74 -8.72 -3.36
C ARG A 59 1.94 -9.04 -4.62
N GLN A 60 2.15 -10.23 -5.16
CA GLN A 60 1.45 -10.64 -6.36
C GLN A 60 -0.05 -10.79 -6.09
N ALA A 61 -0.40 -11.33 -4.92
CA ALA A 61 -1.79 -11.48 -4.55
C ALA A 61 -2.49 -10.13 -4.45
N VAL A 62 -1.81 -9.15 -3.88
CA VAL A 62 -2.37 -7.79 -3.76
C VAL A 62 -2.57 -7.19 -5.15
N LEU A 63 -1.57 -7.32 -6.01
CA LEU A 63 -1.66 -6.76 -7.35
C LEU A 63 -2.77 -7.44 -8.16
N ASN A 64 -2.93 -8.75 -8.00
CA ASN A 64 -4.00 -9.47 -8.69
C ASN A 64 -5.37 -9.01 -8.21
N THR A 65 -5.51 -8.73 -6.93
CA THR A 65 -6.76 -8.24 -6.38
C THR A 65 -7.11 -6.88 -6.98
N LEU A 66 -6.11 -6.04 -7.17
CA LEU A 66 -6.33 -4.71 -7.75
C LEU A 66 -6.65 -4.78 -9.24
N ALA A 67 -6.17 -5.79 -9.91
CA ALA A 67 -6.38 -5.92 -11.34
C ALA A 67 -7.81 -6.36 -11.70
N ASP A 68 -8.51 -6.92 -10.75
CA ASP A 68 -9.88 -7.37 -11.03
C ASP A 68 -10.91 -6.25 -11.13
#